data_02b622ea4793893af990ed9f64ba7a47
#
_entry.id   02b622ea4793893af990ed9f64ba7a47
#
_cell.length_a   1.000
_cell.length_b   1.000
_cell.length_c   1.000
_cell.angle_alpha   90.00
_cell.angle_beta   90.00
_cell.angle_gamma   90.00
#
_symmetry.space_group_name_H-M   'P 1'
#
loop_
_entity.id
_entity.type
_entity.pdbx_description
1 polymer ?
#
loop_
_entity_poly.entity_id
_entity_poly.type
_entity_poly.pdbx_seq_one_letter_code
_entity_poly.pdbx_strand_id
1 'polypeptide(L)' 'MKVQFYEEDGHTLAVFGGEWADTNKTQVLCFCIEEGHVGATPDYLATLKRATKYKAQQLFEQLKNDYYYTDLIAEY' A
#
# COMPACT_ATOMS: atom_id res chain seq x y z
N MET A 1 9.23 -7.71 3.24
CA MET A 1 8.42 -6.51 3.57
C MET A 1 6.94 -6.87 3.46
N LYS A 2 6.19 -6.58 4.50
CA LYS A 2 4.74 -6.89 4.51
C LYS A 2 3.97 -5.77 3.84
N VAL A 3 2.95 -6.13 3.05
CA VAL A 3 2.10 -5.16 2.38
C VAL A 3 0.63 -5.53 2.60
N GLN A 4 -0.19 -4.53 2.94
CA GLN A 4 -1.63 -4.64 3.05
C GLN A 4 -2.27 -3.74 2.00
N PHE A 5 -3.52 -4.02 1.65
CA PHE A 5 -4.18 -3.31 0.57
C PHE A 5 -5.51 -2.74 1.06
N TYR A 6 -5.74 -1.46 0.74
CA TYR A 6 -6.93 -0.73 1.15
C TYR A 6 -7.61 -0.10 -0.05
N GLU A 7 -8.89 0.20 0.11
CA GLU A 7 -9.65 0.94 -0.89
C GLU A 7 -9.66 2.41 -0.51
N GLU A 8 -9.28 3.26 -1.47
CA GLU A 8 -9.24 4.71 -1.27
C GLU A 8 -9.77 5.39 -2.52
N ASP A 9 -10.90 6.07 -2.38
CA ASP A 9 -11.52 6.86 -3.46
C ASP A 9 -11.62 6.09 -4.78
N GLY A 10 -11.99 4.81 -4.71
CA GLY A 10 -12.20 3.98 -5.89
C GLY A 10 -10.95 3.32 -6.46
N HIS A 11 -9.79 3.51 -5.83
CA HIS A 11 -8.58 2.81 -6.24
C HIS A 11 -7.95 2.03 -5.09
N THR A 12 -6.98 1.20 -5.39
CA THR A 12 -6.31 0.36 -4.41
C THR A 12 -5.04 1.03 -3.92
N LEU A 13 -4.88 1.11 -2.60
CA LEU A 13 -3.69 1.66 -1.94
C LEU A 13 -2.92 0.53 -1.28
N ALA A 14 -1.65 0.38 -1.64
CA ALA A 14 -0.74 -0.55 -0.97
C ALA A 14 -0.10 0.16 0.22
N VAL A 15 -0.06 -0.51 1.37
CA VAL A 15 0.50 0.04 2.60
C VAL A 15 1.63 -0.89 3.07
N PHE A 16 2.84 -0.36 3.13
CA PHE A 16 4.02 -1.15 3.50
C PHE A 16 4.23 -1.08 5.01
N GLY A 17 3.89 -2.17 5.69
CA GLY A 17 3.97 -2.25 7.15
C GLY A 17 5.41 -2.07 7.64
N GLY A 18 5.58 -1.18 8.62
CA GLY A 18 6.89 -0.93 9.20
C GLY A 18 7.79 0.01 8.40
N GLU A 19 7.34 0.47 7.23
CA GLU A 19 8.10 1.40 6.40
C GLU A 19 7.49 2.80 6.49
N TRP A 20 8.35 3.82 6.54
CA TRP A 20 7.91 5.20 6.75
C TRP A 20 8.27 6.06 5.55
N ALA A 21 7.35 6.95 5.19
CA ALA A 21 7.56 7.89 4.09
C ALA A 21 8.37 9.10 4.52
N ASP A 22 8.44 9.36 5.82
CA ASP A 22 9.16 10.52 6.38
C ASP A 22 10.15 10.08 7.47
N THR A 23 11.13 10.94 7.73
CA THR A 23 12.16 10.66 8.74
C THR A 23 11.62 10.70 10.17
N ASN A 24 10.54 11.42 10.40
CA ASN A 24 9.91 11.54 11.72
C ASN A 24 8.99 10.37 12.05
N LYS A 25 8.80 9.44 11.11
CA LYS A 25 7.95 8.26 11.28
C LYS A 25 6.51 8.63 11.64
N THR A 26 5.98 9.65 10.98
CA THR A 26 4.60 10.08 11.15
C THR A 26 3.69 9.60 10.02
N GLN A 27 4.26 9.26 8.85
CA GLN A 27 3.50 8.81 7.69
C GLN A 27 4.03 7.48 7.21
N VAL A 28 3.14 6.50 7.14
CA VAL A 28 3.47 5.16 6.63
C VAL A 28 3.66 5.23 5.13
N LEU A 29 4.64 4.50 4.61
CA LEU A 29 4.88 4.43 3.17
C LEU A 29 3.76 3.66 2.48
N CYS A 30 3.20 4.27 1.44
CA CYS A 30 2.12 3.69 0.66
C CYS A 30 2.44 3.82 -0.83
N PHE A 31 1.65 3.14 -1.66
CA PHE A 31 1.78 3.22 -3.11
C PHE A 31 0.42 3.04 -3.78
N CYS A 32 0.13 3.88 -4.77
CA CYS A 32 -0.99 3.66 -5.68
C CYS A 32 -0.55 4.00 -7.10
N ILE A 33 -1.24 3.41 -8.08
CA ILE A 33 -0.87 3.60 -9.50
C ILE A 33 -1.00 5.07 -9.90
N GLU A 34 -2.04 5.74 -9.38
CA GLU A 34 -2.37 7.12 -9.78
C GLU A 34 -1.31 8.12 -9.33
N GLU A 35 -0.72 7.93 -8.15
CA GLU A 35 0.17 8.93 -7.55
C GLU A 35 1.60 8.41 -7.29
N GLY A 36 1.82 7.12 -7.41
CA GLY A 36 3.11 6.53 -7.07
C GLY A 36 3.27 6.36 -5.56
N HIS A 37 4.47 6.56 -5.05
CA HIS A 37 4.74 6.44 -3.62
C HIS A 37 4.23 7.67 -2.89
N VAL A 38 3.43 7.45 -1.84
CA VAL A 38 2.84 8.51 -1.02
C VAL A 38 2.96 8.14 0.45
N GLY A 39 2.73 9.09 1.33
CA GLY A 39 2.68 8.86 2.77
C GLY A 39 1.26 9.06 3.28
N ALA A 40 0.89 8.29 4.31
CA ALA A 40 -0.40 8.43 4.96
C ALA A 40 -0.24 8.20 6.46
N THR A 41 -0.96 9.00 7.25
CA THR A 41 -0.91 8.84 8.71
C THR A 41 -1.62 7.56 9.13
N PRO A 42 -1.18 6.91 10.22
CA PRO A 42 -1.88 5.72 10.74
C PRO A 42 -3.36 5.99 11.02
N ASP A 43 -3.69 7.17 11.53
CA ASP A 43 -5.08 7.53 11.82
C ASP A 43 -5.94 7.56 10.56
N TYR A 44 -5.41 8.13 9.48
CA TYR A 44 -6.12 8.13 8.20
C TYR A 44 -6.30 6.70 7.67
N LEU A 45 -5.25 5.90 7.71
CA LEU A 45 -5.31 4.51 7.23
C LEU A 45 -6.35 3.70 8.00
N ALA A 46 -6.52 3.97 9.30
CA ALA A 46 -7.51 3.28 10.12
C ALA A 46 -8.94 3.56 9.68
N THR A 47 -9.20 4.61 8.90
CA THR A 47 -10.52 4.92 8.38
C THR A 47 -10.87 4.18 7.10
N LEU A 48 -9.88 3.56 6.44
CA LEU A 48 -10.06 2.93 5.13
C LEU A 48 -10.53 1.49 5.28
N LYS A 49 -11.28 1.03 4.28
CA LYS A 49 -11.67 -0.38 4.18
C LYS A 49 -10.56 -1.16 3.50
N ARG A 50 -10.42 -2.43 3.88
CA ARG A 50 -9.52 -3.33 3.16
C ARG A 50 -10.01 -3.52 1.73
N ALA A 51 -9.09 -3.54 0.78
CA ALA A 51 -9.42 -3.82 -0.61
C ALA A 51 -9.90 -5.26 -0.75
N THR A 52 -10.71 -5.51 -1.78
CA THR A 52 -11.09 -6.88 -2.11
C THR A 52 -9.84 -7.68 -2.49
N LYS A 53 -9.89 -8.99 -2.27
CA LYS A 53 -8.76 -9.85 -2.59
C LYS A 53 -8.38 -9.73 -4.07
N TYR A 54 -9.36 -9.62 -4.94
CA TYR A 54 -9.14 -9.49 -6.38
C TYR A 54 -8.33 -8.23 -6.70
N LYS A 55 -8.76 -7.08 -6.19
CA LYS A 55 -8.04 -5.81 -6.42
C LYS A 55 -6.67 -5.80 -5.75
N ALA A 56 -6.57 -6.37 -4.56
CA ALA A 56 -5.30 -6.49 -3.86
C ALA A 56 -4.30 -7.32 -4.66
N GLN A 57 -4.74 -8.45 -5.20
CA GLN A 57 -3.89 -9.30 -6.02
C GLN A 57 -3.44 -8.61 -7.30
N GLN A 58 -4.33 -7.84 -7.94
CA GLN A 58 -3.94 -7.08 -9.13
C GLN A 58 -2.80 -6.10 -8.84
N LEU A 59 -2.93 -5.32 -7.77
CA LEU A 59 -1.87 -4.36 -7.42
C LEU A 59 -0.60 -5.08 -6.98
N PHE A 60 -0.73 -6.18 -6.24
CA PHE A 60 0.44 -6.97 -5.82
C PHE A 60 1.24 -7.46 -7.01
N GLU A 61 0.57 -7.99 -8.05
CA GLU A 61 1.24 -8.44 -9.26
C GLU A 61 1.93 -7.29 -9.99
N GLN A 62 1.29 -6.11 -10.04
CA GLN A 62 1.91 -4.94 -10.66
C GLN A 62 3.16 -4.50 -9.90
N LEU A 63 3.12 -4.50 -8.57
CA LEU A 63 4.29 -4.15 -7.76
C LEU A 63 5.46 -5.08 -8.05
N LYS A 64 5.20 -6.37 -8.18
CA LYS A 64 6.25 -7.36 -8.47
C LYS A 64 6.77 -7.22 -9.90
N ASN A 65 5.90 -7.05 -10.87
CA ASN A 65 6.26 -7.14 -12.29
C ASN A 65 6.71 -5.81 -12.88
N ASP A 66 6.07 -4.71 -12.50
CA ASP A 66 6.32 -3.40 -13.11
C ASP A 66 7.21 -2.51 -12.26
N TYR A 67 7.22 -2.72 -10.94
CA TYR A 67 7.98 -1.89 -10.00
C TYR A 67 9.08 -2.66 -9.30
N TYR A 68 9.30 -3.91 -9.69
CA TYR A 68 10.44 -4.74 -9.28
C TYR A 68 10.58 -5.00 -7.79
N TYR A 69 9.47 -4.99 -7.05
CA TYR A 69 9.49 -5.44 -5.67
C TYR A 69 9.66 -6.95 -5.61
N THR A 70 10.70 -7.44 -4.95
CA THR A 70 11.03 -8.87 -4.94
C THR A 70 10.79 -9.56 -3.62
N ASP A 71 10.60 -8.82 -2.54
CA ASP A 71 10.51 -9.36 -1.19
C ASP A 71 9.19 -9.05 -0.50
N LEU A 72 8.12 -8.80 -1.27
CA LEU A 72 6.82 -8.47 -0.71
C LEU A 72 6.08 -9.71 -0.23
N ILE A 73 5.48 -9.60 0.96
CA ILE A 73 4.59 -10.61 1.51
C ILE A 73 3.22 -9.95 1.68
N ALA A 74 2.25 -10.40 0.88
CA ALA A 74 0.92 -9.80 0.90
C ALA A 74 0.11 -10.32 2.07
N GLU A 75 -0.54 -9.41 2.79
CA GLU A 75 -1.51 -9.72 3.83
C GLU A 75 -2.88 -9.27 3.33
N TYR A 76 -3.61 -10.19 2.73
CA TYR A 76 -4.92 -9.92 2.14
C TYR A 76 -6.03 -9.71 3.15
#